data_47087baef585d9dff9b28dcd3fd40445
#
_entry.id   47087baef585d9dff9b28dcd3fd40445
#
_cell.length_a   1.000
_cell.length_b   1.000
_cell.length_c   1.000
_cell.angle_alpha   90.00
_cell.angle_beta   90.00
_cell.angle_gamma   90.00
#
_symmetry.space_group_name_H-M   'P 1'
#
loop_
_entity.id
_entity.type
_entity.pdbx_description
1 polymer ?
#
loop_
_entity_poly.entity_id
_entity_poly.type
_entity_poly.pdbx_seq_one_letter_code
_entity_poly.pdbx_strand_id
1 'polypeptide(L)'
;MKRYKILLLITFILLHHSSVFSQNLEKLVLEPGFKISIFAENLSSPRQMAEGQNGTIFIGERSGQIVALTDSDKNGEADSKKVIAKNLEYSTGISIFDGDLYFSEISKIWKI
;
A
#
# COMPACT_ATOMS: atom_id res chain seq x y z
N MET A 1 40.24 -11.07 27.84
CA MET A 1 38.95 -10.57 28.35
C MET A 1 38.44 -9.27 27.72
N LYS A 2 39.00 -8.76 26.61
CA LYS A 2 38.53 -7.51 25.96
C LYS A 2 37.64 -7.73 24.72
N ARG A 3 37.47 -8.96 24.22
CA ARG A 3 36.74 -9.25 22.96
C ARG A 3 35.22 -9.37 23.12
N TYR A 4 34.71 -9.68 24.28
CA TYR A 4 33.27 -9.90 24.52
C TYR A 4 32.46 -8.61 24.69
N LYS A 5 33.10 -7.49 25.08
CA LYS A 5 32.39 -6.22 25.25
C LYS A 5 31.96 -5.57 23.94
N ILE A 6 32.72 -5.80 22.86
CA ILE A 6 32.42 -5.27 21.52
C ILE A 6 31.27 -6.03 20.88
N LEU A 7 31.20 -7.35 21.07
CA LEU A 7 30.12 -8.20 20.54
C LEU A 7 28.76 -7.85 21.18
N LEU A 8 28.72 -7.55 22.48
CA LEU A 8 27.50 -7.15 23.18
C LEU A 8 27.00 -5.77 22.75
N LEU A 9 27.91 -4.86 22.38
CA LEU A 9 27.53 -3.53 21.90
C LEU A 9 26.91 -3.58 20.49
N ILE A 10 27.43 -4.45 19.63
CA ILE A 10 26.93 -4.64 18.26
C ILE A 10 25.54 -5.30 18.29
N THR A 11 25.30 -6.23 19.19
CA THR A 11 23.96 -6.88 19.33
C THR A 11 22.91 -5.90 19.85
N PHE A 12 23.29 -4.92 20.67
CA PHE A 12 22.36 -3.91 21.20
C PHE A 12 21.96 -2.87 20.14
N ILE A 13 22.83 -2.56 19.17
CA ILE A 13 22.58 -1.59 18.11
C ILE A 13 21.63 -2.16 17.04
N LEU A 14 21.61 -3.49 16.82
CA LEU A 14 20.76 -4.13 15.83
C LEU A 14 19.27 -4.25 16.25
N LEU A 15 18.93 -3.97 17.51
CA LEU A 15 17.57 -4.09 18.03
C LEU A 15 16.72 -2.80 17.96
N HIS A 16 17.23 -1.70 17.38
CA HIS A 16 16.55 -0.41 17.44
C HIS A 16 16.07 0.14 16.08
N HIS A 17 15.82 -0.69 15.09
CA HIS A 17 15.30 -0.24 13.79
C HIS A 17 13.86 -0.73 13.53
N SER A 18 12.98 -0.50 14.48
CA SER A 18 11.55 -0.57 14.24
C SER A 18 11.00 0.86 14.19
N SER A 19 11.19 1.54 13.07
CA SER A 19 10.43 2.75 12.79
C SER A 19 8.99 2.32 12.49
N VAL A 20 8.20 2.16 13.51
CA VAL A 20 6.75 2.04 13.36
C VAL A 20 6.24 3.40 12.95
N PHE A 21 6.01 3.61 11.66
CA PHE A 21 5.19 4.72 11.17
C PHE A 21 3.74 4.42 11.56
N SER A 22 3.40 4.70 12.81
CA SER A 22 2.02 4.68 13.26
C SER A 22 1.33 5.92 12.68
N GLN A 23 0.40 5.71 11.75
CA GLN A 23 -0.55 6.75 11.33
C GLN A 23 -1.41 7.09 12.55
N ASN A 24 -1.25 8.31 13.08
CA ASN A 24 -2.02 8.72 14.26
C ASN A 24 -3.42 9.20 13.83
N LEU A 25 -4.32 8.23 13.62
CA LEU A 25 -5.70 8.48 13.19
C LEU A 25 -6.51 9.23 14.26
N GLU A 26 -6.11 9.17 15.53
CA GLU A 26 -6.78 9.83 16.65
C GLU A 26 -6.77 11.36 16.56
N LYS A 27 -5.85 11.93 15.77
CA LYS A 27 -5.77 13.38 15.53
C LYS A 27 -6.75 13.90 14.47
N LEU A 28 -7.41 13.01 13.75
CA LEU A 28 -8.35 13.38 12.71
C LEU A 28 -9.72 13.65 13.33
N VAL A 29 -10.26 14.82 13.04
CA VAL A 29 -11.63 15.19 13.46
C VAL A 29 -12.58 14.78 12.34
N LEU A 30 -13.53 13.94 12.67
CA LEU A 30 -14.54 13.44 11.73
C LEU A 30 -15.90 14.02 12.07
N GLU A 31 -16.71 14.25 11.05
CA GLU A 31 -18.12 14.58 11.22
C GLU A 31 -18.89 13.39 11.85
N PRO A 32 -19.97 13.66 12.60
CA PRO A 32 -20.79 12.61 13.21
C PRO A 32 -21.28 11.59 12.17
N GLY A 33 -21.12 10.31 12.48
CA GLY A 33 -21.53 9.20 11.61
C GLY A 33 -20.43 8.66 10.71
N PHE A 34 -19.28 9.34 10.60
CA PHE A 34 -18.12 8.81 9.88
C PHE A 34 -17.16 8.06 10.80
N LYS A 35 -16.51 7.05 10.23
CA LYS A 35 -15.42 6.31 10.87
C LYS A 35 -14.21 6.32 9.94
N ILE A 36 -13.01 6.27 10.51
CA ILE A 36 -11.77 6.12 9.77
C ILE A 36 -11.04 4.88 10.25
N SER A 37 -10.53 4.10 9.32
CA SER A 37 -9.68 2.94 9.58
C SER A 37 -8.60 2.83 8.51
N ILE A 38 -7.57 2.04 8.79
CA ILE A 38 -6.55 1.70 7.80
C ILE A 38 -7.07 0.49 7.02
N PHE A 39 -7.25 0.65 5.71
CA PHE A 39 -7.67 -0.45 4.84
C PHE A 39 -6.50 -1.35 4.41
N ALA A 40 -5.32 -0.76 4.13
CA ALA A 40 -4.12 -1.50 3.78
C ALA A 40 -2.86 -0.71 4.12
N GLU A 41 -1.80 -1.44 4.43
CA GLU A 41 -0.49 -0.88 4.74
C GLU A 41 0.58 -1.38 3.75
N ASN A 42 1.81 -0.87 3.90
CA ASN A 42 2.97 -1.28 3.11
C ASN A 42 2.80 -1.12 1.60
N LEU A 43 2.13 -0.03 1.19
CA LEU A 43 2.03 0.39 -0.19
C LEU A 43 3.23 1.27 -0.59
N SER A 44 3.72 1.12 -1.82
CA SER A 44 4.91 1.81 -2.30
C SER A 44 4.56 3.06 -3.09
N SER A 45 4.36 4.18 -2.40
CA SER A 45 3.98 5.47 -3.00
C SER A 45 2.65 5.41 -3.79
N PRO A 46 1.53 5.02 -3.15
CA PRO A 46 0.22 4.95 -3.79
C PRO A 46 -0.23 6.33 -4.26
N ARG A 47 -0.89 6.40 -5.41
CA ARG A 47 -1.32 7.68 -6.04
C ARG A 47 -2.81 7.73 -6.32
N GLN A 48 -3.30 6.82 -7.11
CA GLN A 48 -4.71 6.73 -7.47
C GLN A 48 -5.23 5.34 -7.20
N MET A 49 -6.52 5.24 -6.95
CA MET A 49 -7.22 3.98 -6.79
C MET A 49 -8.51 3.98 -7.59
N ALA A 50 -8.95 2.79 -7.96
CA ALA A 50 -10.25 2.54 -8.56
C ALA A 50 -10.82 1.26 -7.96
N GLU A 51 -12.13 1.27 -7.68
CA GLU A 51 -12.85 0.09 -7.24
C GLU A 51 -13.31 -0.69 -8.45
N GLY A 52 -12.95 -1.95 -8.50
CA GLY A 52 -13.41 -2.90 -9.49
C GLY A 52 -14.61 -3.73 -9.00
N GLN A 53 -14.91 -4.78 -9.76
CA GLN A 53 -15.95 -5.71 -9.37
C GLN A 53 -15.64 -6.40 -8.03
N ASN A 54 -16.68 -6.76 -7.28
CA ASN A 54 -16.56 -7.45 -5.98
C ASN A 54 -15.79 -6.70 -4.89
N GLY A 55 -15.65 -5.36 -4.99
CA GLY A 55 -14.98 -4.55 -4.00
C GLY A 55 -13.44 -4.64 -4.05
N THR A 56 -12.86 -5.21 -5.10
CA THR A 56 -11.41 -5.18 -5.29
C THR A 56 -10.94 -3.75 -5.52
N ILE A 57 -9.99 -3.29 -4.73
CA ILE A 57 -9.39 -1.96 -4.88
C ILE A 57 -8.08 -2.09 -5.66
N PHE A 58 -8.03 -1.44 -6.82
CA PHE A 58 -6.82 -1.35 -7.62
C PHE A 58 -6.10 -0.05 -7.31
N ILE A 59 -4.78 -0.12 -7.13
CA ILE A 59 -3.95 1.04 -6.78
C ILE A 59 -2.79 1.16 -7.75
N GLY A 60 -2.63 2.35 -8.33
CA GLY A 60 -1.45 2.74 -9.08
C GLY A 60 -0.37 3.28 -8.13
N GLU A 61 0.79 2.66 -8.13
CA GLU A 61 1.94 3.05 -7.33
C GLU A 61 3.01 3.74 -8.19
N ARG A 62 3.51 4.90 -7.73
CA ARG A 62 4.61 5.61 -8.42
C ARG A 62 5.89 4.78 -8.54
N SER A 63 6.03 3.77 -7.71
CA SER A 63 7.11 2.77 -7.81
C SER A 63 7.08 1.95 -9.09
N GLY A 64 6.04 2.10 -9.92
CA GLY A 64 5.88 1.40 -11.19
C GLY A 64 5.15 0.07 -11.06
N GLN A 65 4.17 0.01 -10.17
CA GLN A 65 3.33 -1.17 -9.98
C GLN A 65 1.85 -0.81 -10.00
N ILE A 66 1.03 -1.79 -10.37
CA ILE A 66 -0.39 -1.81 -10.09
C ILE A 66 -0.63 -2.96 -9.11
N VAL A 67 -1.26 -2.66 -8.00
CA VAL A 67 -1.63 -3.66 -7.00
C VAL A 67 -3.15 -3.78 -6.90
N ALA A 68 -3.62 -4.99 -6.65
CA ALA A 68 -5.00 -5.28 -6.30
C ALA A 68 -5.08 -5.66 -4.83
N LEU A 69 -5.99 -5.04 -4.11
CA LEU A 69 -6.30 -5.31 -2.71
C LEU A 69 -7.70 -5.92 -2.63
N THR A 70 -7.85 -6.97 -1.87
CA THR A 70 -9.16 -7.59 -1.61
C THR A 70 -9.41 -7.70 -0.12
N ASP A 71 -10.65 -7.44 0.26
CA ASP A 71 -11.21 -7.64 1.60
C ASP A 71 -12.32 -8.69 1.46
N SER A 72 -11.98 -9.95 1.67
CA SER A 72 -12.85 -11.09 1.38
C SER A 72 -13.91 -11.30 2.45
N ASP A 73 -13.61 -10.97 3.70
CA ASP A 73 -14.51 -11.10 4.84
C ASP A 73 -15.30 -9.83 5.14
N LYS A 74 -15.04 -8.75 4.39
CA LYS A 74 -15.71 -7.45 4.47
C LYS A 74 -15.60 -6.79 5.85
N ASN A 75 -14.45 -6.97 6.50
CA ASN A 75 -14.18 -6.36 7.80
C ASN A 75 -13.65 -4.92 7.69
N GLY A 76 -13.34 -4.44 6.49
CA GLY A 76 -12.78 -3.11 6.21
C GLY A 76 -11.25 -3.06 6.21
N GLU A 77 -10.59 -4.21 6.20
CA GLU A 77 -9.15 -4.35 6.07
C GLU A 77 -8.82 -5.33 4.93
N ALA A 78 -7.82 -5.03 4.14
CA ALA A 78 -7.44 -5.89 3.02
C ALA A 78 -6.76 -7.18 3.50
N ASP A 79 -7.36 -8.34 3.18
CA ASP A 79 -6.79 -9.66 3.45
C ASP A 79 -5.64 -10.00 2.52
N SER A 80 -5.66 -9.47 1.31
CA SER A 80 -4.69 -9.82 0.31
C SER A 80 -4.23 -8.62 -0.52
N LYS A 81 -2.95 -8.67 -0.89
CA LYS A 81 -2.32 -7.73 -1.81
C LYS A 81 -1.64 -8.50 -2.92
N LYS A 82 -2.02 -8.25 -4.16
CA LYS A 82 -1.46 -8.89 -5.35
C LYS A 82 -0.93 -7.85 -6.33
N VAL A 83 0.32 -7.98 -6.75
CA VAL A 83 0.88 -7.18 -7.86
C VAL A 83 0.35 -7.76 -9.16
N ILE A 84 -0.37 -6.95 -9.94
CA ILE A 84 -0.97 -7.34 -11.24
C ILE A 84 -0.20 -6.80 -12.44
N ALA A 85 0.53 -5.69 -12.26
CA ALA A 85 1.48 -5.18 -13.25
C ALA A 85 2.70 -4.60 -12.53
N LYS A 86 3.87 -4.68 -13.13
CA LYS A 86 5.14 -4.20 -12.59
C LYS A 86 6.07 -3.70 -13.70
N ASN A 87 7.16 -3.03 -13.29
CA ASN A 87 8.14 -2.43 -14.20
C ASN A 87 7.55 -1.36 -15.11
N LEU A 88 6.54 -0.64 -14.60
CA LEU A 88 5.91 0.48 -15.30
C LEU A 88 6.71 1.76 -15.05
N GLU A 89 6.72 2.64 -16.05
CA GLU A 89 7.35 3.94 -15.91
C GLU A 89 6.40 4.92 -15.21
N TYR A 90 6.55 5.05 -13.86
CA TYR A 90 5.80 6.03 -13.06
C TYR A 90 4.28 5.90 -13.19
N SER A 91 3.75 4.75 -12.82
CA SER A 91 2.30 4.50 -12.88
C SER A 91 1.53 5.41 -11.92
N THR A 92 0.54 6.15 -12.44
CA THR A 92 -0.29 7.05 -11.64
C THR A 92 -1.78 6.94 -11.95
N GLY A 93 -2.16 6.93 -13.21
CA GLY A 93 -3.56 6.89 -13.62
C GLY A 93 -4.14 5.49 -13.50
N ILE A 94 -5.36 5.38 -12.97
CA ILE A 94 -6.08 4.12 -12.90
C ILE A 94 -7.59 4.36 -12.98
N SER A 95 -8.29 3.51 -13.70
CA SER A 95 -9.75 3.58 -13.87
C SER A 95 -10.32 2.22 -14.23
N ILE A 96 -11.58 2.00 -13.88
CA ILE A 96 -12.37 0.85 -14.34
C ILE A 96 -13.44 1.36 -15.30
N PHE A 97 -13.55 0.72 -16.45
CA PHE A 97 -14.60 1.00 -17.43
C PHE A 97 -15.03 -0.30 -18.12
N ASP A 98 -16.31 -0.57 -18.12
CA ASP A 98 -16.92 -1.76 -18.71
C ASP A 98 -16.30 -3.09 -18.24
N GLY A 99 -15.89 -3.15 -16.98
CA GLY A 99 -15.27 -4.32 -16.35
C GLY A 99 -13.76 -4.44 -16.58
N ASP A 100 -13.18 -3.66 -17.47
CA ASP A 100 -11.77 -3.62 -17.75
C ASP A 100 -11.02 -2.63 -16.87
N LEU A 101 -9.79 -2.95 -16.52
CA LEU A 101 -8.88 -2.06 -15.80
C LEU A 101 -8.01 -1.31 -16.78
N TYR A 102 -8.07 0.01 -16.73
CA TYR A 102 -7.19 0.91 -17.47
C TYR A 102 -6.19 1.55 -16.51
N PHE A 103 -4.92 1.55 -16.87
CA PHE A 103 -3.89 2.25 -16.11
C PHE A 103 -2.85 2.89 -17.04
N SER A 104 -2.23 3.95 -16.54
CA SER A 104 -1.24 4.71 -17.31
C SER A 104 0.15 4.63 -16.71
N GLU A 105 1.14 4.71 -17.57
CA GLU A 105 2.50 5.15 -17.29
C GLU A 105 2.77 6.46 -18.06
N ILE A 106 3.97 7.00 -17.99
CA ILE A 106 4.27 8.33 -18.58
C ILE A 106 3.88 8.40 -20.07
N SER A 107 4.16 7.36 -20.83
CA SER A 107 4.02 7.36 -22.29
C SER A 107 2.96 6.41 -22.85
N LYS A 108 2.26 5.66 -22.00
CA LYS A 108 1.34 4.61 -22.43
C LYS A 108 0.12 4.49 -21.54
N ILE A 109 -0.96 4.00 -22.13
CA ILE A 109 -2.15 3.54 -21.45
C ILE A 109 -2.32 2.05 -21.72
N TRP A 110 -2.55 1.31 -20.66
CA TRP A 110 -2.76 -0.14 -20.69
C TRP A 110 -4.20 -0.47 -20.39
N LYS A 111 -4.66 -1.57 -20.93
CA LYS A 111 -5.96 -2.19 -20.65
C LYS A 111 -5.78 -3.67 -20.35
N ILE A 112 -6.38 -4.16 -19.30
CA ILE A 112 -6.44 -5.58 -18.94
C ILE A 112 -7.82 -5.95 -18.42
#